data_751fffa494c717db8fff8dd4707f51f2
#
_entry.id   751fffa494c717db8fff8dd4707f51f2
#
_cell.length_a   1.000
_cell.length_b   1.000
_cell.length_c   1.000
_cell.angle_alpha   90.00
_cell.angle_beta   90.00
_cell.angle_gamma   90.00
#
_symmetry.space_group_name_H-M   'P 1'
#
loop_
_entity.id
_entity.type
_entity.pdbx_description
1 polymer ?
#
loop_
_entity_poly.entity_id
_entity_poly.type
_entity_poly.pdbx_seq_one_letter_code
_entity_poly.pdbx_strand_id
1 'polypeptide(L)'
;MAKFNDLEHWVDNLLHPQPVEYTRKDGNIMRLDDAGLKRPLGMTRQAKLIMVGLVVAGIVIGAMVLNNTVYETARQAKLAQASVETNIQREASAATLPNLASYATMSDDEIKTAIQQQGFNIYDATSESDSGITVYKLPSDVSIVDAGLLYSRGIGKLTASQATLLLNGSWQLGTNHDSGTTIVVRYADFKSTSAESAISLAMSKEGIEAGSVADSGTDDSGNTYRSGTLEANGATYTWRVSAIDLSKIYDISGIPSPAYYVGIRLTQNA
;
A
#
# COMPACT_ATOMS: atom_id res chain seq x y z
N MET A 1 15.67 -16.42 -22.74
CA MET A 1 17.03 -16.49 -23.32
C MET A 1 16.88 -16.60 -24.83
N ALA A 2 16.90 -15.47 -25.57
CA ALA A 2 17.01 -15.46 -27.03
C ALA A 2 18.40 -15.98 -27.38
N LYS A 3 18.46 -16.93 -28.29
CA LYS A 3 19.68 -17.64 -28.64
C LYS A 3 20.67 -16.69 -29.29
N PHE A 4 21.85 -16.54 -28.73
CA PHE A 4 22.98 -15.78 -29.26
C PHE A 4 23.30 -16.17 -30.74
N ASN A 5 22.96 -17.38 -31.15
CA ASN A 5 23.11 -17.87 -32.54
C ASN A 5 22.35 -17.07 -33.60
N ASP A 6 21.23 -16.41 -33.25
CA ASP A 6 20.45 -15.63 -34.23
C ASP A 6 21.13 -14.30 -34.56
N LEU A 7 21.90 -13.76 -33.62
CA LEU A 7 22.63 -12.49 -33.82
C LEU A 7 23.86 -12.71 -34.72
N GLU A 8 24.59 -13.80 -34.55
CA GLU A 8 25.74 -14.17 -35.42
C GLU A 8 25.28 -14.40 -36.85
N HIS A 9 24.15 -15.09 -37.05
CA HIS A 9 23.60 -15.34 -38.38
C HIS A 9 23.09 -14.08 -39.07
N TRP A 10 22.54 -13.13 -38.29
CA TRP A 10 22.10 -11.82 -38.78
C TRP A 10 23.30 -10.94 -39.20
N VAL A 11 24.34 -10.91 -38.37
CA VAL A 11 25.58 -10.15 -38.64
C VAL A 11 26.32 -10.73 -39.86
N ASP A 12 26.35 -12.07 -40.01
CA ASP A 12 27.01 -12.73 -41.14
C ASP A 12 26.28 -12.45 -42.46
N ASN A 13 24.94 -12.47 -42.48
CA ASN A 13 24.13 -12.07 -43.61
C ASN A 13 24.28 -10.59 -44.03
N LEU A 14 24.54 -9.72 -43.06
CA LEU A 14 24.77 -8.29 -43.27
C LEU A 14 26.16 -8.02 -43.88
N LEU A 15 27.16 -8.81 -43.46
CA LEU A 15 28.54 -8.70 -43.91
C LEU A 15 28.78 -9.41 -45.24
N HIS A 16 28.04 -10.48 -45.53
CA HIS A 16 28.15 -11.31 -46.71
C HIS A 16 26.77 -11.53 -47.37
N PRO A 17 26.15 -10.47 -47.93
CA PRO A 17 24.86 -10.64 -48.58
C PRO A 17 24.99 -11.63 -49.75
N GLN A 18 24.11 -12.65 -49.74
CA GLN A 18 24.05 -13.63 -50.81
C GLN A 18 23.72 -12.93 -52.12
N PRO A 19 24.34 -13.28 -53.25
CA PRO A 19 24.03 -12.71 -54.53
C PRO A 19 22.56 -13.00 -54.87
N VAL A 20 21.82 -11.95 -55.29
CA VAL A 20 20.43 -12.10 -55.71
C VAL A 20 20.42 -12.74 -57.10
N GLU A 21 19.86 -13.94 -57.18
CA GLU A 21 19.66 -14.66 -58.44
C GLU A 21 18.26 -14.37 -58.97
N TYR A 22 18.14 -14.10 -60.28
CA TYR A 22 16.84 -13.97 -60.95
C TYR A 22 16.81 -14.71 -62.26
N THR A 23 15.67 -15.30 -62.59
CA THR A 23 15.47 -16.03 -63.83
C THR A 23 15.02 -15.06 -64.92
N ARG A 24 15.77 -15.01 -66.02
CA ARG A 24 15.43 -14.24 -67.19
C ARG A 24 14.28 -14.93 -67.96
N LYS A 25 13.55 -14.18 -68.81
CA LYS A 25 12.43 -14.71 -69.61
C LYS A 25 12.83 -15.86 -70.55
N ASP A 26 14.13 -16.03 -70.83
CA ASP A 26 14.71 -17.13 -71.65
C ASP A 26 15.06 -18.36 -70.82
N GLY A 27 14.75 -18.38 -69.51
CA GLY A 27 14.99 -19.51 -68.60
C GLY A 27 16.38 -19.58 -68.02
N ASN A 28 17.27 -18.66 -68.37
CA ASN A 28 18.63 -18.63 -67.81
C ASN A 28 18.65 -17.92 -66.45
N ILE A 29 19.31 -18.50 -65.48
CA ILE A 29 19.56 -17.91 -64.15
C ILE A 29 20.79 -17.00 -64.28
N MET A 30 20.59 -15.71 -64.03
CA MET A 30 21.68 -14.73 -64.00
C MET A 30 21.88 -14.22 -62.59
N ARG A 31 23.13 -14.03 -62.18
CA ARG A 31 23.47 -13.29 -60.96
C ARG A 31 23.50 -11.80 -61.27
N LEU A 32 23.15 -10.99 -60.29
CA LEU A 32 23.03 -9.54 -60.43
C LEU A 32 24.36 -8.89 -60.87
N ASP A 33 25.49 -9.49 -60.53
CA ASP A 33 26.84 -9.12 -60.89
C ASP A 33 27.15 -9.40 -62.38
N ASP A 34 26.55 -10.45 -62.97
CA ASP A 34 26.72 -10.84 -64.39
C ASP A 34 25.90 -9.94 -65.33
N ALA A 35 24.92 -9.19 -64.82
CA ALA A 35 24.01 -8.30 -65.61
C ALA A 35 24.63 -6.93 -65.92
N GLY A 36 25.89 -6.68 -65.60
CA GLY A 36 26.56 -5.41 -65.87
C GLY A 36 26.00 -4.23 -65.03
N LEU A 37 25.12 -4.50 -64.09
CA LEU A 37 24.68 -3.51 -63.14
C LEU A 37 25.88 -3.16 -62.24
N LYS A 38 26.24 -1.86 -62.23
CA LYS A 38 27.22 -1.36 -61.26
C LYS A 38 26.82 -1.87 -59.90
N ARG A 39 27.71 -2.68 -59.28
CA ARG A 39 27.51 -3.15 -57.89
C ARG A 39 27.02 -1.97 -57.06
N PRO A 40 25.93 -2.09 -56.29
CA PRO A 40 25.60 -1.09 -55.32
C PRO A 40 26.89 -0.88 -54.52
N LEU A 41 27.32 0.38 -54.39
CA LEU A 41 28.58 0.76 -53.73
C LEU A 41 28.72 -0.05 -52.45
N GLY A 42 29.53 -1.14 -52.52
CA GLY A 42 29.78 -1.97 -51.39
C GLY A 42 30.29 -1.04 -50.30
N MET A 43 29.66 -1.06 -49.14
CA MET A 43 30.10 -0.22 -48.04
C MET A 43 31.62 -0.34 -47.90
N THR A 44 32.31 0.78 -47.98
CA THR A 44 33.77 0.80 -47.81
C THR A 44 34.15 0.13 -46.49
N ARG A 45 35.32 -0.46 -46.41
CA ARG A 45 35.80 -1.12 -45.20
C ARG A 45 35.65 -0.21 -43.97
N GLN A 46 35.84 1.10 -44.16
CA GLN A 46 35.65 2.13 -43.13
C GLN A 46 34.17 2.29 -42.76
N ALA A 47 33.25 2.30 -43.73
CA ALA A 47 31.81 2.41 -43.44
C ALA A 47 31.28 1.18 -42.69
N LYS A 48 31.77 -0.03 -42.98
CA LYS A 48 31.45 -1.24 -42.22
C LYS A 48 31.96 -1.18 -40.75
N LEU A 49 33.19 -0.70 -40.58
CA LEU A 49 33.75 -0.52 -39.22
C LEU A 49 32.98 0.53 -38.42
N ILE A 50 32.56 1.64 -39.05
CA ILE A 50 31.73 2.66 -38.41
C ILE A 50 30.36 2.06 -37.99
N MET A 51 29.72 1.29 -38.88
CA MET A 51 28.43 0.68 -38.56
C MET A 51 28.52 -0.34 -37.44
N VAL A 52 29.55 -1.19 -37.43
CA VAL A 52 29.79 -2.12 -36.31
C VAL A 52 30.06 -1.37 -35.02
N GLY A 53 30.83 -0.28 -35.07
CA GLY A 53 31.10 0.58 -33.92
C GLY A 53 29.83 1.21 -33.35
N LEU A 54 28.91 1.68 -34.22
CA LEU A 54 27.62 2.25 -33.81
C LEU A 54 26.70 1.20 -33.18
N VAL A 55 26.66 -0.02 -33.71
CA VAL A 55 25.86 -1.13 -33.17
C VAL A 55 26.40 -1.52 -31.78
N VAL A 56 27.72 -1.70 -31.64
CA VAL A 56 28.34 -1.99 -30.34
C VAL A 56 28.12 -0.88 -29.34
N ALA A 57 28.27 0.38 -29.73
CA ALA A 57 27.98 1.54 -28.87
C ALA A 57 26.51 1.56 -28.44
N GLY A 58 25.57 1.28 -29.34
CA GLY A 58 24.14 1.18 -29.03
C GLY A 58 23.82 0.07 -28.03
N ILE A 59 24.45 -1.10 -28.15
CA ILE A 59 24.30 -2.21 -27.21
C ILE A 59 24.85 -1.83 -25.83
N VAL A 60 26.02 -1.21 -25.77
CA VAL A 60 26.64 -0.78 -24.50
C VAL A 60 25.81 0.29 -23.82
N ILE A 61 25.32 1.29 -24.55
CA ILE A 61 24.43 2.33 -24.01
C ILE A 61 23.12 1.72 -23.54
N GLY A 62 22.51 0.84 -24.33
CA GLY A 62 21.29 0.12 -23.95
C GLY A 62 21.46 -0.70 -22.68
N ALA A 63 22.57 -1.41 -22.55
CA ALA A 63 22.90 -2.18 -21.34
C ALA A 63 23.13 -1.28 -20.12
N MET A 64 23.78 -0.13 -20.29
CA MET A 64 23.98 0.86 -19.22
C MET A 64 22.66 1.47 -18.77
N VAL A 65 21.76 1.83 -19.69
CA VAL A 65 20.43 2.38 -19.37
C VAL A 65 19.58 1.33 -18.64
N LEU A 66 19.54 0.10 -19.12
CA LEU A 66 18.81 -0.99 -18.47
C LEU A 66 19.36 -1.30 -17.08
N ASN A 67 20.69 -1.36 -16.93
CA ASN A 67 21.31 -1.60 -15.63
C ASN A 67 21.01 -0.44 -14.65
N ASN A 68 21.05 0.79 -15.12
CA ASN A 68 20.79 1.96 -14.28
C ASN A 68 19.29 2.00 -13.84
N THR A 69 18.35 1.70 -14.75
CA THR A 69 16.92 1.65 -14.42
C THR A 69 16.60 0.52 -13.44
N VAL A 70 17.17 -0.67 -13.61
CA VAL A 70 16.99 -1.79 -12.69
C VAL A 70 17.60 -1.48 -11.32
N TYR A 71 18.80 -0.87 -11.29
CA TYR A 71 19.46 -0.49 -10.04
C TYR A 71 18.68 0.59 -9.28
N GLU A 72 18.19 1.64 -9.97
CA GLU A 72 17.39 2.70 -9.34
C GLU A 72 16.04 2.16 -8.84
N THR A 73 15.37 1.27 -9.59
CA THR A 73 14.14 0.63 -9.15
C THR A 73 14.36 -0.22 -7.90
N ALA A 74 15.43 -1.03 -7.86
CA ALA A 74 15.79 -1.82 -6.70
C ALA A 74 16.17 -0.96 -5.48
N ARG A 75 16.87 0.16 -5.71
CA ARG A 75 17.19 1.13 -4.67
C ARG A 75 15.96 1.79 -4.10
N GLN A 76 15.05 2.26 -4.96
CA GLN A 76 13.79 2.86 -4.53
C GLN A 76 12.92 1.87 -3.74
N ALA A 77 12.85 0.60 -4.17
CA ALA A 77 12.14 -0.45 -3.43
C ALA A 77 12.73 -0.67 -2.03
N LYS A 78 14.05 -0.71 -1.90
CA LYS A 78 14.73 -0.81 -0.58
C LYS A 78 14.47 0.40 0.30
N LEU A 79 14.50 1.62 -0.24
CA LEU A 79 14.20 2.84 0.51
C LEU A 79 12.74 2.86 0.96
N ALA A 80 11.81 2.44 0.12
CA ALA A 80 10.41 2.33 0.47
C ALA A 80 10.19 1.30 1.58
N GLN A 81 10.83 0.13 1.51
CA GLN A 81 10.77 -0.88 2.56
C GLN A 81 11.37 -0.38 3.88
N ALA A 82 12.54 0.26 3.86
CA ALA A 82 13.15 0.84 5.05
C ALA A 82 12.26 1.91 5.70
N SER A 83 11.54 2.70 4.87
CA SER A 83 10.57 3.68 5.34
C SER A 83 9.38 3.02 6.03
N VAL A 84 8.86 1.91 5.49
CA VAL A 84 7.79 1.12 6.12
C VAL A 84 8.23 0.57 7.47
N GLU A 85 9.41 -0.05 7.53
CA GLU A 85 9.99 -0.59 8.76
C GLU A 85 10.17 0.51 9.83
N THR A 86 10.69 1.67 9.43
CA THR A 86 10.82 2.83 10.32
C THR A 86 9.48 3.29 10.86
N ASN A 87 8.46 3.39 10.00
CA ASN A 87 7.13 3.81 10.40
C ASN A 87 6.49 2.83 11.40
N ILE A 88 6.73 1.52 11.26
CA ILE A 88 6.17 0.51 12.16
C ILE A 88 6.89 0.48 13.50
N GLN A 89 8.22 0.67 13.49
CA GLN A 89 9.04 0.72 14.71
C GLN A 89 8.88 2.01 15.49
N ARG A 90 8.36 3.06 14.82
CA ARG A 90 8.06 4.32 15.48
C ARG A 90 7.23 4.04 16.74
N GLU A 91 7.72 4.48 17.90
CA GLU A 91 6.91 4.51 19.10
C GLU A 91 5.70 5.42 18.83
N ALA A 92 4.61 4.78 18.48
CA ALA A 92 3.35 5.46 18.47
C ALA A 92 3.05 5.83 19.92
N SER A 93 3.32 7.08 20.30
CA SER A 93 2.80 7.70 21.53
C SER A 93 1.28 7.57 21.63
N ALA A 94 0.70 7.05 20.65
CA ALA A 94 -0.65 6.82 20.29
C ALA A 94 -1.20 5.47 20.61
N ALA A 95 -0.53 4.66 21.32
CA ALA A 95 -1.12 3.44 21.85
C ALA A 95 -2.12 3.73 23.00
N THR A 96 -2.34 4.98 23.35
CA THR A 96 -3.40 5.42 24.24
C THR A 96 -4.70 5.49 23.46
N LEU A 97 -5.52 4.45 23.59
CA LEU A 97 -6.89 4.51 23.13
C LEU A 97 -7.70 5.43 24.05
N PRO A 98 -8.74 6.11 23.54
CA PRO A 98 -9.63 6.85 24.39
C PRO A 98 -10.39 5.88 25.29
N ASN A 99 -10.70 6.30 26.51
CA ASN A 99 -11.63 5.54 27.35
C ASN A 99 -13.05 5.72 26.81
N LEU A 100 -13.53 4.74 26.05
CA LEU A 100 -14.84 4.83 25.38
C LEU A 100 -16.00 4.99 26.36
N ALA A 101 -15.92 4.37 27.53
CA ALA A 101 -16.95 4.49 28.55
C ALA A 101 -17.07 5.91 29.08
N SER A 102 -15.95 6.65 29.21
CA SER A 102 -15.99 8.06 29.59
C SER A 102 -16.56 8.96 28.50
N TYR A 103 -16.24 8.65 27.24
CA TYR A 103 -16.75 9.43 26.10
C TYR A 103 -18.23 9.18 25.81
N ALA A 104 -18.76 8.02 26.21
CA ALA A 104 -20.18 7.69 25.99
C ALA A 104 -21.17 8.64 26.70
N THR A 105 -20.71 9.41 27.67
CA THR A 105 -21.52 10.42 28.41
C THR A 105 -21.26 11.85 27.94
N MET A 106 -20.38 12.07 26.97
CA MET A 106 -20.02 13.38 26.45
C MET A 106 -20.77 13.68 25.17
N SER A 107 -21.00 14.94 24.92
CA SER A 107 -21.41 15.43 23.59
C SER A 107 -20.25 15.33 22.62
N ASP A 108 -20.55 15.36 21.31
CA ASP A 108 -19.54 15.30 20.24
C ASP A 108 -18.48 16.40 20.35
N ASP A 109 -18.88 17.62 20.74
CA ASP A 109 -17.96 18.75 20.93
C ASP A 109 -17.08 18.55 22.18
N GLU A 110 -17.62 17.98 23.25
CA GLU A 110 -16.85 17.64 24.45
C GLU A 110 -15.81 16.55 24.13
N ILE A 111 -16.18 15.54 23.32
CA ILE A 111 -15.26 14.49 22.87
C ILE A 111 -14.10 15.10 22.07
N LYS A 112 -14.39 15.95 21.06
CA LYS A 112 -13.35 16.65 20.28
C LYS A 112 -12.43 17.47 21.20
N THR A 113 -13.00 18.22 22.12
CA THR A 113 -12.26 19.04 23.08
C THR A 113 -11.38 18.19 23.99
N ALA A 114 -11.89 17.06 24.51
CA ALA A 114 -11.15 16.14 25.38
C ALA A 114 -9.95 15.53 24.66
N ILE A 115 -10.10 15.14 23.37
CA ILE A 115 -9.01 14.61 22.55
C ILE A 115 -7.93 15.70 22.34
N GLN A 116 -8.32 16.94 22.04
CA GLN A 116 -7.39 18.04 21.84
C GLN A 116 -6.65 18.43 23.13
N GLN A 117 -7.34 18.41 24.26
CA GLN A 117 -6.73 18.69 25.59
C GLN A 117 -5.66 17.65 25.97
N GLN A 118 -5.73 16.44 25.42
CA GLN A 118 -4.66 15.44 25.57
C GLN A 118 -3.43 15.75 24.70
N GLY A 119 -3.43 16.85 23.96
CA GLY A 119 -2.32 17.29 23.10
C GLY A 119 -2.28 16.59 21.76
N PHE A 120 -3.35 15.91 21.35
CA PHE A 120 -3.40 15.22 20.05
C PHE A 120 -3.90 16.13 18.92
N ASN A 121 -3.24 16.02 17.77
CA ASN A 121 -3.78 16.55 16.53
C ASN A 121 -4.94 15.68 16.07
N ILE A 122 -6.04 16.31 15.66
CA ILE A 122 -7.19 15.62 15.07
C ILE A 122 -7.45 16.13 13.66
N TYR A 123 -7.86 15.23 12.77
CA TYR A 123 -8.47 15.52 11.49
C TYR A 123 -9.96 15.21 11.59
N ASP A 124 -10.79 16.24 11.45
CA ASP A 124 -12.25 16.10 11.46
C ASP A 124 -12.74 15.73 10.06
N ALA A 125 -13.33 14.56 9.93
CA ALA A 125 -13.91 14.04 8.70
C ALA A 125 -15.42 13.88 8.79
N THR A 126 -16.05 14.56 9.76
CA THR A 126 -17.50 14.52 9.97
C THR A 126 -18.21 15.12 8.75
N SER A 127 -19.21 14.41 8.23
CA SER A 127 -20.08 14.91 7.17
C SER A 127 -21.30 15.61 7.79
N GLU A 128 -21.81 16.63 7.11
CA GLU A 128 -23.05 17.33 7.52
C GLU A 128 -24.28 16.42 7.60
N SER A 129 -24.23 15.26 6.91
CA SER A 129 -25.30 14.24 6.93
C SER A 129 -25.17 13.22 8.07
N ASP A 130 -24.06 13.24 8.82
CA ASP A 130 -23.82 12.26 9.87
C ASP A 130 -24.61 12.63 11.14
N SER A 131 -25.17 11.61 11.80
CA SER A 131 -25.85 11.78 13.11
C SER A 131 -24.88 11.81 14.30
N GLY A 132 -23.60 11.95 14.05
CA GLY A 132 -22.51 12.00 15.01
C GLY A 132 -21.25 12.50 14.36
N ILE A 133 -20.10 12.27 14.99
CA ILE A 133 -18.79 12.71 14.48
C ILE A 133 -17.97 11.56 13.93
N THR A 134 -17.07 11.91 13.02
CA THR A 134 -15.97 11.06 12.57
C THR A 134 -14.68 11.86 12.66
N VAL A 135 -13.83 11.53 13.61
CA VAL A 135 -12.55 12.20 13.82
C VAL A 135 -11.41 11.21 13.82
N TYR A 136 -10.28 11.62 13.27
CA TYR A 136 -9.04 10.85 13.29
C TYR A 136 -8.05 11.55 14.22
N LYS A 137 -7.61 10.85 15.25
CA LYS A 137 -6.43 11.22 16.01
C LYS A 137 -5.21 10.90 15.18
N LEU A 138 -4.34 11.86 14.98
CA LEU A 138 -3.16 11.72 14.13
C LEU A 138 -1.94 11.24 14.92
N PRO A 139 -0.98 10.57 14.26
CA PRO A 139 0.34 10.40 14.83
C PRO A 139 0.99 11.77 15.11
N SER A 140 1.84 11.84 16.13
CA SER A 140 2.42 13.12 16.61
C SER A 140 3.30 13.84 15.57
N ASP A 141 3.83 13.10 14.61
CA ASP A 141 4.73 13.58 13.54
C ASP A 141 4.03 13.78 12.19
N VAL A 142 2.69 13.63 12.16
CA VAL A 142 1.88 13.89 10.97
C VAL A 142 1.09 15.18 11.17
N SER A 143 1.27 16.13 10.26
CA SER A 143 0.51 17.38 10.28
C SER A 143 -0.94 17.15 9.84
N ILE A 144 -1.85 18.04 10.29
CA ILE A 144 -3.27 17.98 9.89
C ILE A 144 -3.42 18.13 8.37
N VAL A 145 -2.58 18.98 7.75
CA VAL A 145 -2.62 19.22 6.29
C VAL A 145 -2.19 17.95 5.53
N ASP A 146 -1.09 17.34 5.94
CA ASP A 146 -0.59 16.10 5.28
C ASP A 146 -1.59 14.96 5.47
N ALA A 147 -2.15 14.81 6.67
CA ALA A 147 -3.20 13.82 6.92
C ALA A 147 -4.42 14.05 6.03
N GLY A 148 -4.91 15.29 5.92
CA GLY A 148 -6.03 15.65 5.06
C GLY A 148 -5.79 15.28 3.60
N LEU A 149 -4.58 15.54 3.07
CA LEU A 149 -4.18 15.13 1.72
C LEU A 149 -4.15 13.61 1.54
N LEU A 150 -3.68 12.86 2.54
CA LEU A 150 -3.64 11.40 2.49
C LEU A 150 -5.04 10.79 2.60
N TYR A 151 -5.86 11.25 3.53
CA TYR A 151 -7.25 10.79 3.68
C TYR A 151 -8.11 11.11 2.45
N SER A 152 -7.94 12.28 1.83
CA SER A 152 -8.67 12.65 0.61
C SER A 152 -8.39 11.74 -0.58
N ARG A 153 -7.20 11.13 -0.64
CA ARG A 153 -6.85 10.12 -1.66
C ARG A 153 -7.49 8.76 -1.40
N GLY A 154 -7.89 8.49 -0.16
CA GLY A 154 -8.34 7.20 0.32
C GLY A 154 -7.17 6.26 0.64
N ILE A 155 -7.20 5.66 1.83
CA ILE A 155 -6.10 4.84 2.39
C ILE A 155 -5.69 3.72 1.43
N GLY A 156 -6.62 3.05 0.79
CA GLY A 156 -6.35 1.95 -0.16
C GLY A 156 -5.59 2.36 -1.43
N LYS A 157 -5.41 3.66 -1.69
CA LYS A 157 -4.64 4.20 -2.83
C LYS A 157 -3.26 4.72 -2.43
N LEU A 158 -2.91 4.62 -1.16
CA LEU A 158 -1.61 5.05 -0.65
C LEU A 158 -0.54 4.00 -0.93
N THR A 159 0.72 4.44 -0.98
CA THR A 159 1.85 3.51 -0.89
C THR A 159 1.94 2.92 0.51
N ALA A 160 2.58 1.74 0.66
CA ALA A 160 2.78 1.13 1.97
C ALA A 160 3.44 2.09 2.99
N SER A 161 4.43 2.87 2.54
CA SER A 161 5.09 3.88 3.39
C SER A 161 4.13 4.99 3.84
N GLN A 162 3.28 5.51 2.95
CA GLN A 162 2.28 6.52 3.31
C GLN A 162 1.19 5.94 4.23
N ALA A 163 0.72 4.73 3.93
CA ALA A 163 -0.28 4.06 4.74
C ALA A 163 0.24 3.75 6.15
N THR A 164 1.45 3.21 6.29
CA THR A 164 2.04 2.91 7.60
C THR A 164 2.38 4.18 8.39
N LEU A 165 2.81 5.26 7.71
CA LEU A 165 2.99 6.58 8.33
C LEU A 165 1.69 7.08 8.97
N LEU A 166 0.58 6.95 8.26
CA LEU A 166 -0.73 7.44 8.70
C LEU A 166 -1.39 6.52 9.71
N LEU A 167 -1.38 5.19 9.46
CA LEU A 167 -2.12 4.21 10.26
C LEU A 167 -1.43 3.85 11.57
N ASN A 168 -0.07 3.80 11.59
CA ASN A 168 0.62 3.45 12.82
C ASN A 168 0.57 4.61 13.81
N GLY A 169 -0.19 4.41 14.88
CA GLY A 169 -0.34 5.40 15.94
C GLY A 169 -1.48 6.37 15.75
N SER A 170 -2.32 6.18 14.76
CA SER A 170 -3.61 6.84 14.65
C SER A 170 -4.75 5.94 15.09
N TRP A 171 -5.88 6.53 15.35
CA TRP A 171 -7.16 5.86 15.45
C TRP A 171 -8.27 6.79 14.92
N GLN A 172 -9.32 6.16 14.42
CA GLN A 172 -10.57 6.82 14.06
C GLN A 172 -11.55 6.64 15.21
N LEU A 173 -12.20 7.72 15.64
CA LEU A 173 -13.33 7.66 16.54
C LEU A 173 -14.57 8.13 15.76
N GLY A 174 -15.65 7.36 15.87
CA GLY A 174 -16.96 7.71 15.34
C GLY A 174 -18.02 7.58 16.42
N THR A 175 -18.99 8.51 16.41
CA THR A 175 -20.22 8.41 17.19
C THR A 175 -21.41 8.25 16.26
N ASN A 176 -22.51 7.72 16.77
CA ASN A 176 -23.79 7.67 16.09
C ASN A 176 -24.90 7.76 17.13
N HIS A 177 -25.89 8.62 16.88
CA HIS A 177 -26.99 8.93 17.80
C HIS A 177 -28.38 8.55 17.23
N ASP A 178 -28.46 7.85 16.08
CA ASP A 178 -29.73 7.52 15.42
C ASP A 178 -30.67 6.63 16.27
N SER A 179 -30.09 5.68 16.99
CA SER A 179 -30.84 4.68 17.76
C SER A 179 -30.26 4.42 19.15
N GLY A 180 -29.82 5.47 19.80
CA GLY A 180 -29.05 5.43 21.03
C GLY A 180 -27.58 5.78 20.77
N THR A 181 -26.82 6.01 21.84
CA THR A 181 -25.40 6.40 21.70
C THR A 181 -24.55 5.19 21.38
N THR A 182 -23.94 5.20 20.22
CA THR A 182 -22.88 4.25 19.85
C THR A 182 -21.58 5.00 19.64
N ILE A 183 -20.50 4.51 20.24
CA ILE A 183 -19.14 4.99 20.00
C ILE A 183 -18.29 3.85 19.46
N VAL A 184 -17.51 4.16 18.44
CA VAL A 184 -16.62 3.18 17.79
C VAL A 184 -15.24 3.78 17.66
N VAL A 185 -14.22 3.03 18.10
CA VAL A 185 -12.84 3.34 17.76
C VAL A 185 -12.29 2.27 16.83
N ARG A 186 -11.55 2.69 15.80
CA ARG A 186 -10.86 1.79 14.86
C ARG A 186 -9.42 2.20 14.70
N TYR A 187 -8.51 1.23 14.63
CA TYR A 187 -7.09 1.48 14.42
C TYR A 187 -6.38 0.27 13.78
N ALA A 188 -5.20 0.49 13.24
CA ALA A 188 -4.34 -0.58 12.75
C ALA A 188 -3.36 -1.01 13.84
N ASP A 189 -3.26 -2.31 14.06
CA ASP A 189 -2.30 -2.95 14.97
C ASP A 189 -1.25 -3.71 14.13
N PHE A 190 -0.01 -3.21 14.19
CA PHE A 190 1.14 -3.80 13.51
C PHE A 190 2.02 -4.66 14.45
N LYS A 191 1.60 -4.85 15.70
CA LYS A 191 2.39 -5.53 16.74
C LYS A 191 1.85 -6.90 17.11
N SER A 192 0.53 -7.08 17.05
CA SER A 192 -0.10 -8.36 17.37
C SER A 192 0.21 -9.41 16.31
N THR A 193 0.37 -10.66 16.75
CA THR A 193 0.69 -11.80 15.88
C THR A 193 -0.54 -12.63 15.50
N SER A 194 -1.69 -12.36 16.13
CA SER A 194 -2.99 -12.98 15.81
C SER A 194 -4.14 -12.02 16.10
N ALA A 195 -5.30 -12.28 15.50
CA ALA A 195 -6.51 -11.51 15.74
C ALA A 195 -6.92 -11.57 17.22
N GLU A 196 -6.79 -12.73 17.86
CA GLU A 196 -7.08 -12.92 19.27
C GLU A 196 -6.15 -12.11 20.17
N SER A 197 -4.86 -12.00 19.83
CA SER A 197 -3.91 -11.17 20.57
C SER A 197 -4.22 -9.68 20.42
N ALA A 198 -4.62 -9.24 19.21
CA ALA A 198 -5.06 -7.88 18.95
C ALA A 198 -6.32 -7.52 19.76
N ILE A 199 -7.32 -8.42 19.79
CA ILE A 199 -8.53 -8.26 20.61
C ILE A 199 -8.21 -8.19 22.09
N SER A 200 -7.37 -9.11 22.58
CA SER A 200 -7.00 -9.14 24.01
C SER A 200 -6.27 -7.87 24.44
N LEU A 201 -5.38 -7.34 23.58
CA LEU A 201 -4.69 -6.07 23.81
C LEU A 201 -5.68 -4.89 23.82
N ALA A 202 -6.62 -4.86 22.86
CA ALA A 202 -7.66 -3.83 22.80
C ALA A 202 -8.55 -3.82 24.04
N MET A 203 -9.03 -4.99 24.46
CA MET A 203 -9.81 -5.15 25.70
C MET A 203 -9.04 -4.65 26.92
N SER A 204 -7.77 -5.04 27.06
CA SER A 204 -6.93 -4.59 28.17
C SER A 204 -6.76 -3.07 28.21
N LYS A 205 -6.60 -2.42 27.05
CA LYS A 205 -6.47 -0.96 26.98
C LYS A 205 -7.75 -0.21 27.34
N GLU A 206 -8.90 -0.77 27.02
CA GLU A 206 -10.22 -0.22 27.38
C GLU A 206 -10.68 -0.63 28.80
N GLY A 207 -9.89 -1.42 29.53
CA GLY A 207 -10.27 -1.91 30.84
C GLY A 207 -11.42 -2.93 30.82
N ILE A 208 -11.64 -3.60 29.68
CA ILE A 208 -12.65 -4.64 29.52
C ILE A 208 -12.08 -5.95 30.06
N GLU A 209 -12.69 -6.47 31.11
CA GLU A 209 -12.25 -7.70 31.76
C GLU A 209 -12.54 -8.94 30.90
N ALA A 210 -11.62 -9.90 30.90
CA ALA A 210 -11.80 -11.15 30.15
C ALA A 210 -13.04 -11.96 30.65
N GLY A 211 -13.39 -11.83 31.91
CA GLY A 211 -14.57 -12.48 32.52
C GLY A 211 -15.93 -11.91 32.07
N SER A 212 -15.94 -10.73 31.43
CA SER A 212 -17.16 -10.11 30.91
C SER A 212 -17.54 -10.55 29.49
N VAL A 213 -16.77 -11.45 28.88
CA VAL A 213 -17.08 -12.00 27.53
C VAL A 213 -18.31 -12.90 27.60
N ALA A 214 -19.36 -12.50 26.89
CA ALA A 214 -20.59 -13.26 26.78
C ALA A 214 -20.66 -14.08 25.49
N ASP A 215 -20.03 -13.58 24.41
CA ASP A 215 -19.99 -14.23 23.11
C ASP A 215 -18.67 -13.96 22.38
N SER A 216 -18.24 -14.91 21.57
CA SER A 216 -17.01 -14.82 20.77
C SER A 216 -17.08 -15.71 19.54
N GLY A 217 -16.44 -15.34 18.45
CA GLY A 217 -16.42 -16.11 17.23
C GLY A 217 -15.80 -15.37 16.06
N THR A 218 -16.19 -15.82 14.88
CA THR A 218 -15.88 -15.13 13.60
C THR A 218 -17.20 -14.82 12.91
N ASP A 219 -17.38 -13.57 12.52
CA ASP A 219 -18.60 -13.15 11.82
C ASP A 219 -18.52 -13.43 10.29
N ASP A 220 -19.63 -13.22 9.60
CA ASP A 220 -19.76 -13.48 8.15
C ASP A 220 -18.77 -12.65 7.30
N SER A 221 -18.27 -11.54 7.83
CA SER A 221 -17.25 -10.71 7.19
C SER A 221 -15.83 -11.20 7.48
N GLY A 222 -15.68 -12.24 8.29
CA GLY A 222 -14.40 -12.82 8.67
C GLY A 222 -13.68 -12.07 9.78
N ASN A 223 -14.37 -11.19 10.53
CA ASN A 223 -13.81 -10.59 11.72
C ASN A 223 -13.87 -11.58 12.88
N THR A 224 -12.73 -11.83 13.51
CA THR A 224 -12.71 -12.45 14.84
C THR A 224 -13.23 -11.43 15.84
N TYR A 225 -14.09 -11.82 16.78
CA TYR A 225 -14.65 -10.90 17.75
C TYR A 225 -14.85 -11.51 19.13
N ARG A 226 -14.97 -10.61 20.12
CA ARG A 226 -15.53 -10.86 21.45
C ARG A 226 -16.52 -9.76 21.77
N SER A 227 -17.58 -10.10 22.48
CA SER A 227 -18.60 -9.15 22.92
C SER A 227 -19.14 -9.50 24.30
N GLY A 228 -19.76 -8.54 24.94
CA GLY A 228 -20.36 -8.67 26.25
C GLY A 228 -21.03 -7.40 26.70
N THR A 229 -21.26 -7.29 28.00
CA THR A 229 -21.84 -6.10 28.62
C THR A 229 -20.89 -5.54 29.67
N LEU A 230 -20.98 -4.23 29.89
CA LEU A 230 -20.29 -3.54 30.98
C LEU A 230 -21.19 -2.46 31.56
N GLU A 231 -21.02 -2.22 32.86
CA GLU A 231 -21.64 -1.11 33.56
C GLU A 231 -20.64 0.04 33.69
N ALA A 232 -21.01 1.22 33.20
CA ALA A 232 -20.19 2.41 33.35
C ALA A 232 -21.08 3.64 33.51
N ASN A 233 -20.70 4.54 34.38
CA ASN A 233 -21.39 5.82 34.64
C ASN A 233 -22.90 5.66 34.90
N GLY A 234 -23.31 4.55 35.52
CA GLY A 234 -24.72 4.27 35.84
C GLY A 234 -25.57 3.80 34.65
N ALA A 235 -24.97 3.46 33.54
CA ALA A 235 -25.62 2.90 32.36
C ALA A 235 -25.01 1.57 31.96
N THR A 236 -25.82 0.71 31.35
CA THR A 236 -25.38 -0.57 30.78
C THR A 236 -25.03 -0.40 29.31
N TYR A 237 -23.87 -0.89 28.92
CA TYR A 237 -23.40 -0.87 27.55
C TYR A 237 -23.17 -2.29 27.03
N THR A 238 -23.51 -2.51 25.78
CA THR A 238 -23.04 -3.66 25.02
C THR A 238 -21.73 -3.27 24.32
N TRP A 239 -20.68 -4.04 24.57
CA TRP A 239 -19.39 -3.84 23.90
C TRP A 239 -19.12 -4.95 22.89
N ARG A 240 -18.38 -4.61 21.83
CA ARG A 240 -17.82 -5.56 20.88
C ARG A 240 -16.43 -5.10 20.46
N VAL A 241 -15.46 -6.00 20.63
CA VAL A 241 -14.10 -5.83 20.12
C VAL A 241 -13.89 -6.83 19.00
N SER A 242 -13.41 -6.37 17.85
CA SER A 242 -13.18 -7.21 16.67
C SER A 242 -11.85 -6.91 16.03
N ALA A 243 -11.26 -7.89 15.36
CA ALA A 243 -10.05 -7.76 14.59
C ALA A 243 -10.15 -8.57 13.30
N ILE A 244 -9.64 -8.00 12.23
CA ILE A 244 -9.53 -8.66 10.93
C ILE A 244 -8.15 -8.35 10.35
N ASP A 245 -7.62 -9.23 9.49
CA ASP A 245 -6.39 -8.94 8.77
C ASP A 245 -6.52 -7.62 7.99
N LEU A 246 -5.53 -6.73 8.17
CA LEU A 246 -5.54 -5.40 7.58
C LEU A 246 -5.60 -5.45 6.05
N SER A 247 -5.02 -6.49 5.43
CA SER A 247 -5.05 -6.71 3.99
C SER A 247 -6.45 -6.94 3.43
N LYS A 248 -7.39 -7.41 4.26
CA LYS A 248 -8.81 -7.55 3.86
C LYS A 248 -9.57 -6.22 3.84
N ILE A 249 -9.05 -5.21 4.51
CA ILE A 249 -9.63 -3.85 4.53
C ILE A 249 -8.95 -2.97 3.49
N TYR A 250 -7.62 -3.06 3.38
CA TYR A 250 -6.81 -2.26 2.47
C TYR A 250 -5.86 -3.15 1.67
N ASP A 251 -6.13 -3.29 0.37
CA ASP A 251 -5.24 -4.00 -0.57
C ASP A 251 -4.07 -3.08 -0.96
N ILE A 252 -3.08 -2.97 -0.06
CA ILE A 252 -1.89 -2.14 -0.26
C ILE A 252 -0.67 -3.06 -0.30
N SER A 253 -0.07 -3.18 -1.48
CA SER A 253 1.16 -3.97 -1.66
C SER A 253 2.30 -3.43 -0.81
N GLY A 254 2.97 -4.31 -0.05
CA GLY A 254 4.11 -3.98 0.80
C GLY A 254 3.74 -3.56 2.23
N ILE A 255 2.48 -3.64 2.64
CA ILE A 255 2.11 -3.59 4.05
C ILE A 255 2.60 -4.87 4.74
N PRO A 256 3.26 -4.77 5.92
CA PRO A 256 3.69 -5.94 6.68
C PRO A 256 2.53 -6.84 7.10
N SER A 257 2.80 -8.13 7.12
CA SER A 257 1.89 -9.14 7.64
C SER A 257 2.63 -9.94 8.72
N PRO A 258 1.98 -10.26 9.87
CA PRO A 258 0.60 -9.92 10.17
C PRO A 258 0.40 -8.46 10.58
N ALA A 259 -0.74 -7.89 10.20
CA ALA A 259 -1.25 -6.62 10.70
C ALA A 259 -2.77 -6.70 10.79
N TYR A 260 -3.37 -6.10 11.80
CA TYR A 260 -4.80 -6.22 12.06
C TYR A 260 -5.49 -4.87 12.06
N TYR A 261 -6.69 -4.82 11.50
CA TYR A 261 -7.62 -3.71 11.69
C TYR A 261 -8.52 -4.05 12.86
N VAL A 262 -8.41 -3.27 13.93
CA VAL A 262 -9.11 -3.50 15.19
C VAL A 262 -10.24 -2.49 15.34
N GLY A 263 -11.41 -2.96 15.70
CA GLY A 263 -12.58 -2.14 16.01
C GLY A 263 -13.07 -2.42 17.44
N ILE A 264 -13.32 -1.35 18.18
CA ILE A 264 -13.94 -1.40 19.51
C ILE A 264 -15.23 -0.60 19.41
N ARG A 265 -16.35 -1.23 19.70
CA ARG A 265 -17.68 -0.59 19.71
C ARG A 265 -18.27 -0.66 21.10
N LEU A 266 -18.84 0.43 21.54
CA LEU A 266 -19.64 0.55 22.74
C LEU A 266 -21.01 1.11 22.37
N THR A 267 -22.08 0.41 22.70
CA THR A 267 -23.46 0.84 22.43
C THR A 267 -24.22 0.87 23.74
N GLN A 268 -24.82 2.02 24.05
CA GLN A 268 -25.66 2.17 25.23
C GLN A 268 -26.94 1.37 25.05
N ASN A 269 -27.26 0.52 26.00
CA ASN A 269 -28.53 -0.19 26.03
C ASN A 269 -29.65 0.80 26.44
N ALA A 270 -30.75 0.77 25.71
CA ALA A 270 -31.91 1.62 25.98
C ALA A 270 -32.60 1.24 27.31
#